data_a6dbdb4d33b6d151f3469011eca8f23d
#
_entry.id   a6dbdb4d33b6d151f3469011eca8f23d
#
_cell.length_a   1.000
_cell.length_b   1.000
_cell.length_c   1.000
_cell.angle_alpha   90.00
_cell.angle_beta   90.00
_cell.angle_gamma   90.00
#
_symmetry.space_group_name_H-M   'P 1'
#
loop_
_entity.id
_entity.type
_entity.pdbx_description
1 polymer ?
#
loop_
_entity_poly.entity_id
_entity_poly.type
_entity_poly.pdbx_seq_one_letter_code
_entity_poly.pdbx_strand_id
1 'polypeptide(L)'
;MALGTAAVPALAQTRASLGLGVGTVRTEGGTSFSSASISPALWYATPSFEAAASGSFASLPLGVWASHGRLDLWGITPRLVGQWRFGAEGILVGTTRTDGFGTSAAHGLGEVLWAAPKWGIGLGAGPSAGWIANQPSVLALHTRARAWWRPSGRAGGTEWQVTVEPTKFPLDSLGAWFTDVTAGVTIDRGPVVLSLSSAARWSTFYGSTGAGSAFLQWFVAPAVSVEVGAGSYLREPYQGFPRAGFFVLGVRIHGAPRPVRRVLTNHWAPLVPEARGDSLVVQFRFPSVRAVAIAGDWNSWQTRPLRFVGGDLWEGTLALARGVYHFNLLVDGRDWVVPNGVATIPDGLGGMVGVLLVR
;
A
#
# COMPACT_ATOMS: atom_id res chain seq x y z
N MET A 1 -5.95 -38.53 9.04
CA MET A 1 -5.38 -38.13 7.75
C MET A 1 -5.99 -36.77 7.42
N ALA A 2 -5.32 -35.68 7.78
CA ALA A 2 -5.81 -34.30 7.58
C ALA A 2 -5.40 -33.86 6.17
N LEU A 3 -6.40 -33.69 5.29
CA LEU A 3 -6.22 -33.05 3.98
C LEU A 3 -6.05 -31.56 4.21
N GLY A 4 -4.82 -31.08 4.08
CA GLY A 4 -4.51 -29.66 4.08
C GLY A 4 -5.23 -28.99 2.88
N THR A 5 -6.12 -28.06 3.18
CA THR A 5 -6.65 -27.13 2.21
C THR A 5 -5.50 -26.29 1.68
N ALA A 6 -5.09 -26.52 0.45
CA ALA A 6 -4.15 -25.65 -0.25
C ALA A 6 -4.77 -24.25 -0.34
N ALA A 7 -4.23 -23.32 0.42
CA ALA A 7 -4.56 -21.90 0.26
C ALA A 7 -4.23 -21.51 -1.19
N VAL A 8 -5.22 -21.03 -1.92
CA VAL A 8 -5.00 -20.46 -3.24
C VAL A 8 -3.98 -19.32 -3.07
N PRO A 9 -2.82 -19.37 -3.74
CA PRO A 9 -1.84 -18.31 -3.59
C PRO A 9 -2.47 -17.02 -4.10
N ALA A 10 -2.57 -16.02 -3.22
CA ALA A 10 -2.93 -14.66 -3.65
C ALA A 10 -1.93 -14.24 -4.71
N LEU A 11 -2.43 -13.96 -5.93
CA LEU A 11 -1.59 -13.64 -7.07
C LEU A 11 -0.69 -12.45 -6.76
N ALA A 12 0.59 -12.60 -7.04
CA ALA A 12 1.57 -11.53 -6.95
C ALA A 12 1.13 -10.36 -7.85
N GLN A 13 1.22 -9.13 -7.32
CA GLN A 13 0.91 -7.93 -8.09
C GLN A 13 2.21 -7.22 -8.47
N THR A 14 2.40 -6.98 -9.76
CA THR A 14 3.51 -6.18 -10.27
C THR A 14 2.97 -4.91 -10.91
N ARG A 15 3.59 -3.77 -10.60
CA ARG A 15 3.27 -2.47 -11.20
C ARG A 15 4.55 -1.77 -11.60
N ALA A 16 4.58 -1.26 -12.82
CA ALA A 16 5.67 -0.42 -13.31
C ALA A 16 5.12 0.96 -13.66
N SER A 17 5.95 1.99 -13.55
CA SER A 17 5.60 3.33 -13.99
C SER A 17 6.84 4.12 -14.43
N LEU A 18 6.62 5.13 -15.27
CA LEU A 18 7.66 6.04 -15.75
C LEU A 18 7.17 7.48 -15.56
N GLY A 19 7.89 8.26 -14.77
CA GLY A 19 7.64 9.68 -14.56
C GLY A 19 8.57 10.54 -15.41
N LEU A 20 8.04 11.66 -15.91
CA LEU A 20 8.79 12.75 -16.54
C LEU A 20 8.44 14.02 -15.76
N GLY A 21 9.44 14.76 -15.32
CA GLY A 21 9.18 15.91 -14.46
C GLY A 21 10.24 16.99 -14.57
N VAL A 22 9.88 18.13 -14.03
CA VAL A 22 10.77 19.26 -13.77
C VAL A 22 10.67 19.63 -12.30
N GLY A 23 11.76 20.11 -11.74
CA GLY A 23 11.77 20.49 -10.34
C GLY A 23 12.85 21.50 -10.01
N THR A 24 12.70 22.11 -8.85
CA THR A 24 13.71 22.98 -8.25
C THR A 24 14.07 22.46 -6.88
N VAL A 25 15.34 22.57 -6.54
CA VAL A 25 15.85 22.23 -5.21
C VAL A 25 16.66 23.44 -4.69
N ARG A 26 16.44 23.79 -3.43
CA ARG A 26 17.18 24.83 -2.73
C ARG A 26 17.75 24.24 -1.43
N THR A 27 19.08 24.17 -1.39
CA THR A 27 19.79 23.67 -0.20
C THR A 27 19.87 24.72 0.90
N GLU A 28 20.12 24.26 2.12
CA GLU A 28 20.34 25.12 3.30
C GLU A 28 21.50 26.10 3.09
N GLY A 29 22.53 25.73 2.33
CA GLY A 29 23.64 26.60 1.93
C GLY A 29 23.32 27.65 0.88
N GLY A 30 22.03 27.82 0.51
CA GLY A 30 21.57 28.84 -0.45
C GLY A 30 21.71 28.44 -1.92
N THR A 31 22.35 27.31 -2.24
CA THR A 31 22.43 26.82 -3.62
C THR A 31 21.04 26.42 -4.10
N SER A 32 20.64 26.95 -5.27
CA SER A 32 19.38 26.61 -5.91
C SER A 32 19.65 26.16 -7.35
N PHE A 33 18.96 25.09 -7.77
CA PHE A 33 19.03 24.62 -9.14
C PHE A 33 17.69 24.03 -9.57
N SER A 34 17.45 24.06 -10.88
CA SER A 34 16.30 23.39 -11.51
C SER A 34 16.81 22.23 -12.34
N SER A 35 16.03 21.19 -12.43
CA SER A 35 16.37 19.98 -13.19
C SER A 35 15.14 19.43 -13.92
N ALA A 36 15.39 18.81 -15.07
CA ALA A 36 14.48 17.87 -15.69
C ALA A 36 14.85 16.45 -15.27
N SER A 37 13.88 15.58 -15.07
CA SER A 37 14.13 14.24 -14.58
C SER A 37 13.25 13.20 -15.28
N ILE A 38 13.79 11.98 -15.36
CA ILE A 38 13.08 10.75 -15.74
C ILE A 38 13.09 9.84 -14.51
N SER A 39 11.95 9.34 -14.10
CA SER A 39 11.82 8.55 -12.86
C SER A 39 11.06 7.25 -13.08
N PRO A 40 11.76 6.14 -13.44
CA PRO A 40 11.18 4.80 -13.44
C PRO A 40 10.89 4.31 -12.03
N ALA A 41 9.83 3.52 -11.89
CA ALA A 41 9.52 2.81 -10.66
C ALA A 41 8.89 1.44 -10.97
N LEU A 42 9.22 0.46 -10.11
CA LEU A 42 8.70 -0.89 -10.13
C LEU A 42 8.25 -1.25 -8.72
N TRP A 43 7.08 -1.84 -8.62
CA TRP A 43 6.53 -2.34 -7.37
C TRP A 43 6.04 -3.77 -7.55
N TYR A 44 6.36 -4.63 -6.59
CA TYR A 44 5.94 -6.02 -6.53
C TYR A 44 5.43 -6.31 -5.13
N ALA A 45 4.28 -6.95 -5.00
CA ALA A 45 3.75 -7.36 -3.71
C ALA A 45 3.08 -8.73 -3.75
N THR A 46 3.23 -9.43 -2.65
CA THR A 46 2.49 -10.62 -2.24
C THR A 46 1.87 -10.34 -0.86
N PRO A 47 1.06 -11.23 -0.29
CA PRO A 47 0.53 -11.05 1.07
C PRO A 47 1.57 -10.94 2.18
N SER A 48 2.78 -11.46 1.95
CA SER A 48 3.86 -11.53 2.95
C SER A 48 5.14 -10.81 2.56
N PHE A 49 5.22 -10.29 1.34
CA PHE A 49 6.44 -9.63 0.84
C PHE A 49 6.09 -8.49 -0.11
N GLU A 50 6.80 -7.39 0.01
CA GLU A 50 6.74 -6.24 -0.88
C GLU A 50 8.14 -5.80 -1.26
N ALA A 51 8.33 -5.46 -2.52
CA ALA A 51 9.54 -4.84 -3.03
C ALA A 51 9.16 -3.63 -3.88
N ALA A 52 9.78 -2.50 -3.62
CA ALA A 52 9.63 -1.28 -4.40
C ALA A 52 10.99 -0.77 -4.85
N ALA A 53 11.18 -0.68 -6.14
CA ALA A 53 12.38 -0.09 -6.74
C ALA A 53 12.01 1.20 -7.45
N SER A 54 12.77 2.25 -7.23
CA SER A 54 12.62 3.52 -7.92
C SER A 54 13.97 4.09 -8.33
N GLY A 55 13.98 4.82 -9.42
CA GLY A 55 15.15 5.54 -9.87
C GLY A 55 14.80 6.95 -10.32
N SER A 56 15.77 7.82 -10.40
CA SER A 56 15.67 9.08 -11.11
C SER A 56 16.96 9.41 -11.81
N PHE A 57 16.86 9.94 -13.02
CA PHE A 57 17.93 10.51 -13.80
C PHE A 57 17.62 11.98 -13.99
N ALA A 58 18.45 12.85 -13.49
CA ALA A 58 18.20 14.29 -13.46
C ALA A 58 19.39 15.07 -14.04
N SER A 59 19.09 16.07 -14.86
CA SER A 59 20.07 17.04 -15.30
C SER A 59 20.31 18.07 -14.21
N LEU A 60 21.57 18.35 -13.92
CA LEU A 60 22.00 19.38 -12.98
C LEU A 60 22.69 20.52 -13.74
N PRO A 61 22.95 21.67 -13.11
CA PRO A 61 23.72 22.74 -13.72
C PRO A 61 25.10 22.29 -14.23
N LEU A 62 25.67 23.01 -15.16
CA LEU A 62 27.02 22.76 -15.75
C LEU A 62 27.14 21.43 -16.49
N GLY A 63 26.03 20.86 -17.00
CA GLY A 63 26.03 19.63 -17.77
C GLY A 63 26.25 18.35 -16.92
N VAL A 64 26.22 18.45 -15.61
CA VAL A 64 26.27 17.30 -14.71
C VAL A 64 24.96 16.53 -14.75
N TRP A 65 25.04 15.20 -14.76
CA TRP A 65 23.88 14.32 -14.59
C TRP A 65 23.98 13.58 -13.27
N ALA A 66 22.86 13.43 -12.60
CA ALA A 66 22.72 12.63 -11.40
C ALA A 66 21.79 11.45 -11.66
N SER A 67 22.21 10.28 -11.17
CA SER A 67 21.41 9.08 -11.10
C SER A 67 21.16 8.75 -9.64
N HIS A 68 19.92 8.56 -9.26
CA HIS A 68 19.54 8.13 -7.93
C HIS A 68 18.73 6.85 -8.04
N GLY A 69 19.01 5.88 -7.17
CA GLY A 69 18.27 4.63 -7.07
C GLY A 69 17.89 4.32 -5.64
N ARG A 70 16.70 3.76 -5.45
CA ARG A 70 16.20 3.29 -4.15
C ARG A 70 15.51 1.95 -4.32
N LEU A 71 15.81 1.02 -3.41
CA LEU A 71 15.15 -0.26 -3.27
C LEU A 71 14.62 -0.39 -1.83
N ASP A 72 13.34 -0.57 -1.69
CA ASP A 72 12.67 -0.87 -0.42
C ASP A 72 12.18 -2.31 -0.46
N LEU A 73 12.50 -3.08 0.56
CA LEU A 73 12.09 -4.47 0.75
C LEU A 73 11.34 -4.56 2.08
N TRP A 74 10.20 -5.21 2.06
CA TRP A 74 9.41 -5.46 3.26
C TRP A 74 8.91 -6.89 3.26
N GLY A 75 9.16 -7.61 4.35
CA GLY A 75 8.64 -8.96 4.59
C GLY A 75 7.87 -9.03 5.90
N ILE A 76 6.79 -9.81 5.94
CA ILE A 76 5.99 -9.98 7.14
C ILE A 76 5.52 -11.43 7.26
N THR A 77 5.61 -12.00 8.46
CA THR A 77 5.08 -13.34 8.72
C THR A 77 3.54 -13.34 8.70
N PRO A 78 2.91 -14.48 8.49
CA PRO A 78 1.51 -14.69 8.89
C PRO A 78 1.31 -14.35 10.37
N ARG A 79 0.06 -14.26 10.81
CA ARG A 79 -0.24 -14.09 12.23
C ARG A 79 0.29 -15.28 13.01
N LEU A 80 1.08 -15.02 14.03
CA LEU A 80 1.69 -16.06 14.87
C LEU A 80 0.79 -16.40 16.05
N VAL A 81 0.48 -15.39 16.87
CA VAL A 81 -0.43 -15.52 18.01
C VAL A 81 -1.33 -14.28 18.02
N GLY A 82 -2.63 -14.46 17.94
CA GLY A 82 -3.58 -13.34 17.90
C GLY A 82 -3.32 -12.37 16.73
N GLN A 83 -2.90 -11.15 17.02
CA GLN A 83 -2.60 -10.11 16.03
C GLN A 83 -1.09 -9.87 15.84
N TRP A 84 -0.24 -10.66 16.51
CA TRP A 84 1.20 -10.50 16.47
C TRP A 84 1.83 -11.08 15.21
N ARG A 85 2.84 -10.39 14.69
CA ARG A 85 3.63 -10.77 13.52
C ARG A 85 5.07 -10.34 13.70
N PHE A 86 5.98 -10.97 12.97
CA PHE A 86 7.32 -10.45 12.74
C PHE A 86 7.39 -9.80 11.36
N GLY A 87 8.13 -8.70 11.27
CA GLY A 87 8.46 -8.01 10.02
C GLY A 87 9.95 -7.83 9.88
N ALA A 88 10.40 -7.72 8.65
CA ALA A 88 11.75 -7.31 8.32
C ALA A 88 11.72 -6.30 7.18
N GLU A 89 12.53 -5.24 7.29
CA GLU A 89 12.66 -4.19 6.29
C GLU A 89 14.11 -4.07 5.84
N GLY A 90 14.31 -3.86 4.56
CA GLY A 90 15.60 -3.52 3.99
C GLY A 90 15.46 -2.32 3.05
N ILE A 91 16.31 -1.34 3.19
CA ILE A 91 16.36 -0.17 2.30
C ILE A 91 17.76 -0.02 1.77
N LEU A 92 17.88 0.07 0.45
CA LEU A 92 19.13 0.41 -0.23
C LEU A 92 18.89 1.68 -1.03
N VAL A 93 19.80 2.63 -0.93
CA VAL A 93 19.74 3.88 -1.67
C VAL A 93 21.12 4.27 -2.16
N GLY A 94 21.19 4.80 -3.37
CA GLY A 94 22.46 5.25 -3.94
C GLY A 94 22.27 6.43 -4.89
N THR A 95 23.27 7.27 -4.95
CA THR A 95 23.35 8.41 -5.87
C THR A 95 24.73 8.47 -6.49
N THR A 96 24.78 8.62 -7.80
CA THR A 96 26.00 8.88 -8.54
C THR A 96 25.84 10.10 -9.43
N ARG A 97 26.94 10.83 -9.68
CA ARG A 97 26.94 12.00 -10.55
C ARG A 97 28.11 11.88 -11.55
N THR A 98 27.95 12.48 -12.71
CA THR A 98 28.97 12.44 -13.76
C THR A 98 30.24 13.23 -13.42
N ASP A 99 30.21 14.06 -12.38
CA ASP A 99 31.38 14.76 -11.85
C ASP A 99 32.20 13.94 -10.82
N GLY A 100 31.91 12.64 -10.67
CA GLY A 100 32.62 11.73 -9.79
C GLY A 100 32.05 11.63 -8.35
N PHE A 101 31.04 12.40 -7.99
CA PHE A 101 30.37 12.24 -6.69
C PHE A 101 29.61 10.93 -6.66
N GLY A 102 29.76 10.17 -5.58
CA GLY A 102 29.03 8.93 -5.35
C GLY A 102 28.74 8.73 -3.86
N THR A 103 27.53 8.27 -3.56
CA THR A 103 27.13 7.96 -2.19
C THR A 103 26.07 6.87 -2.18
N SER A 104 26.04 6.07 -1.11
CA SER A 104 25.03 5.05 -0.89
C SER A 104 24.72 4.87 0.60
N ALA A 105 23.58 4.31 0.89
CA ALA A 105 23.23 3.88 2.24
C ALA A 105 22.42 2.58 2.20
N ALA A 106 22.55 1.80 3.27
CA ALA A 106 21.80 0.59 3.50
C ALA A 106 21.22 0.60 4.92
N HIS A 107 19.97 0.23 5.04
CA HIS A 107 19.27 0.12 6.32
C HIS A 107 18.62 -1.26 6.40
N GLY A 108 18.75 -1.93 7.52
CA GLY A 108 18.06 -3.18 7.83
C GLY A 108 17.31 -3.03 9.16
N LEU A 109 16.10 -3.55 9.24
CA LEU A 109 15.29 -3.48 10.45
C LEU A 109 14.50 -4.76 10.65
N GLY A 110 14.56 -5.36 11.84
CA GLY A 110 13.65 -6.38 12.30
C GLY A 110 12.61 -5.77 13.23
N GLU A 111 11.34 -6.13 13.05
CA GLU A 111 10.23 -5.57 13.84
C GLU A 111 9.31 -6.63 14.40
N VAL A 112 8.78 -6.39 15.58
CA VAL A 112 7.61 -7.06 16.16
C VAL A 112 6.41 -6.16 15.97
N LEU A 113 5.34 -6.68 15.39
CA LEU A 113 4.17 -5.94 15.00
C LEU A 113 2.92 -6.51 15.67
N TRP A 114 2.09 -5.63 16.18
CA TRP A 114 0.72 -5.93 16.53
C TRP A 114 -0.21 -5.20 15.54
N ALA A 115 -1.03 -5.93 14.77
CA ALA A 115 -1.77 -5.38 13.65
C ALA A 115 -3.24 -5.82 13.69
N ALA A 116 -4.12 -4.93 14.11
CA ALA A 116 -5.58 -5.03 13.96
C ALA A 116 -6.03 -4.48 12.59
N PRO A 117 -7.28 -4.73 12.16
CA PRO A 117 -7.78 -4.28 10.86
C PRO A 117 -7.68 -2.77 10.62
N LYS A 118 -7.87 -1.95 11.65
CA LYS A 118 -7.91 -0.48 11.52
C LYS A 118 -6.66 0.22 12.02
N TRP A 119 -5.86 -0.38 12.87
CA TRP A 119 -4.67 0.24 13.44
C TRP A 119 -3.63 -0.81 13.81
N GLY A 120 -2.43 -0.39 14.04
CA GLY A 120 -1.37 -1.25 14.53
C GLY A 120 -0.22 -0.44 15.08
N ILE A 121 0.64 -1.16 15.78
CA ILE A 121 1.90 -0.67 16.33
C ILE A 121 3.03 -1.61 15.97
N GLY A 122 4.25 -1.09 15.92
CA GLY A 122 5.45 -1.86 15.68
C GLY A 122 6.61 -1.33 16.48
N LEU A 123 7.46 -2.25 16.93
CA LEU A 123 8.74 -1.96 17.57
C LEU A 123 9.84 -2.73 16.86
N GLY A 124 10.91 -2.07 16.51
CA GLY A 124 12.00 -2.68 15.77
C GLY A 124 13.38 -2.10 16.09
N ALA A 125 14.38 -2.81 15.64
CA ALA A 125 15.77 -2.37 15.72
C ALA A 125 16.60 -2.94 14.56
N GLY A 126 17.67 -2.24 14.20
CA GLY A 126 18.55 -2.71 13.15
C GLY A 126 19.74 -1.81 12.86
N PRO A 127 20.67 -2.29 12.02
CA PRO A 127 21.84 -1.54 11.59
C PRO A 127 21.52 -0.63 10.41
N SER A 128 22.32 0.45 10.29
CA SER A 128 22.40 1.30 9.13
C SER A 128 23.85 1.58 8.77
N ALA A 129 24.15 1.69 7.49
CA ALA A 129 25.44 2.04 7.00
C ALA A 129 25.34 3.07 5.87
N GLY A 130 26.31 3.96 5.79
CA GLY A 130 26.45 4.96 4.73
C GLY A 130 27.84 4.99 4.17
N TRP A 131 27.96 5.25 2.89
CA TRP A 131 29.21 5.38 2.15
C TRP A 131 29.18 6.63 1.28
N ILE A 132 30.17 7.45 1.43
CA ILE A 132 30.41 8.63 0.59
C ILE A 132 31.77 8.46 -0.05
N ALA A 133 31.88 8.69 -1.34
CA ALA A 133 33.13 8.57 -2.06
C ALA A 133 34.25 9.37 -1.36
N ASN A 134 35.41 8.72 -1.14
CA ASN A 134 36.59 9.28 -0.47
C ASN A 134 36.37 9.69 1.01
N GLN A 135 35.36 9.14 1.67
CA GLN A 135 35.13 9.35 3.11
C GLN A 135 35.02 8.00 3.84
N PRO A 136 35.32 7.95 5.15
CA PRO A 136 35.06 6.77 5.96
C PRO A 136 33.57 6.40 5.94
N SER A 137 33.28 5.10 5.99
CA SER A 137 31.89 4.63 6.11
C SER A 137 31.27 5.03 7.45
N VAL A 138 30.01 5.38 7.41
CA VAL A 138 29.21 5.70 8.61
C VAL A 138 28.42 4.45 8.99
N LEU A 139 28.52 4.05 10.27
CA LEU A 139 27.72 2.94 10.83
C LEU A 139 26.86 3.46 11.97
N ALA A 140 25.61 3.00 12.03
CA ALA A 140 24.68 3.36 13.07
C ALA A 140 23.80 2.19 13.47
N LEU A 141 23.29 2.24 14.68
CA LEU A 141 22.19 1.42 15.17
C LEU A 141 20.97 2.29 15.35
N HIS A 142 19.85 1.86 14.83
CA HIS A 142 18.59 2.55 15.03
C HIS A 142 17.54 1.61 15.62
N THR A 143 16.64 2.19 16.39
CA THR A 143 15.43 1.56 16.88
C THR A 143 14.23 2.31 16.33
N ARG A 144 13.11 1.64 16.15
CA ARG A 144 11.90 2.25 15.60
C ARG A 144 10.70 1.88 16.45
N ALA A 145 9.90 2.88 16.80
CA ALA A 145 8.52 2.68 17.23
C ALA A 145 7.62 3.31 16.19
N ARG A 146 6.63 2.57 15.70
CA ARG A 146 5.64 3.11 14.76
C ARG A 146 4.22 2.75 15.13
N ALA A 147 3.29 3.62 14.75
CA ALA A 147 1.87 3.38 14.84
C ALA A 147 1.19 3.82 13.55
N TRP A 148 0.16 3.11 13.14
CA TRP A 148 -0.65 3.49 11.98
C TRP A 148 -2.14 3.30 12.26
N TRP A 149 -2.96 4.08 11.57
CA TRP A 149 -4.40 4.03 11.66
C TRP A 149 -5.05 4.16 10.29
N ARG A 150 -5.93 3.21 9.96
CA ARG A 150 -6.71 3.10 8.72
C ARG A 150 -8.20 3.12 9.06
N PRO A 151 -8.89 4.27 9.04
CA PRO A 151 -10.30 4.35 9.45
C PRO A 151 -11.21 3.34 8.75
N SER A 152 -10.97 3.08 7.47
CA SER A 152 -11.73 2.12 6.67
C SER A 152 -11.42 0.65 6.97
N GLY A 153 -10.35 0.35 7.70
CA GLY A 153 -9.83 -1.00 7.91
C GLY A 153 -9.31 -1.70 6.64
N ARG A 154 -9.21 -1.00 5.53
CA ARG A 154 -8.79 -1.54 4.22
C ARG A 154 -7.56 -0.80 3.70
N ALA A 155 -6.72 -1.50 2.95
CA ALA A 155 -5.67 -0.88 2.16
C ALA A 155 -6.30 0.01 1.08
N GLY A 156 -5.72 1.19 0.85
CA GLY A 156 -6.31 2.25 0.02
C GLY A 156 -7.45 2.98 0.76
N GLY A 157 -7.43 4.29 0.75
CA GLY A 157 -8.28 5.17 1.53
C GLY A 157 -7.45 6.15 2.31
N THR A 158 -7.80 6.41 3.57
CA THR A 158 -6.99 7.26 4.44
C THR A 158 -6.15 6.40 5.38
N GLU A 159 -4.85 6.67 5.42
CA GLU A 159 -3.91 6.06 6.35
C GLU A 159 -3.10 7.16 7.05
N TRP A 160 -3.04 7.09 8.37
CA TRP A 160 -2.19 7.91 9.21
C TRP A 160 -1.05 7.06 9.75
N GLN A 161 0.14 7.62 9.80
CA GLN A 161 1.31 6.96 10.35
C GLN A 161 2.11 7.93 11.20
N VAL A 162 2.65 7.44 12.32
CA VAL A 162 3.62 8.13 13.14
C VAL A 162 4.77 7.17 13.41
N THR A 163 6.00 7.67 13.32
CA THR A 163 7.21 6.90 13.56
C THR A 163 8.14 7.71 14.47
N VAL A 164 8.75 7.05 15.43
CA VAL A 164 9.82 7.60 16.29
C VAL A 164 11.02 6.69 16.11
N GLU A 165 12.15 7.27 15.70
CA GLU A 165 13.36 6.52 15.32
C GLU A 165 14.61 7.13 15.94
N PRO A 166 14.98 6.69 17.18
CA PRO A 166 16.27 6.98 17.76
C PRO A 166 17.40 6.28 17.04
N THR A 167 18.46 7.00 16.70
CA THR A 167 19.65 6.51 16.02
C THR A 167 20.90 6.88 16.78
N LYS A 168 21.81 5.93 16.96
CA LYS A 168 23.11 6.11 17.63
C LYS A 168 24.25 5.68 16.72
N PHE A 169 25.32 6.48 16.68
CA PHE A 169 26.56 6.16 15.99
C PHE A 169 27.56 5.54 16.97
N PRO A 170 27.70 4.20 17.02
CA PRO A 170 28.49 3.52 18.04
C PRO A 170 30.01 3.71 17.89
N LEU A 171 30.46 4.02 16.67
CA LEU A 171 31.89 4.24 16.37
C LEU A 171 32.31 5.71 16.43
N ASP A 172 31.37 6.60 16.70
CA ASP A 172 31.67 8.01 16.90
C ASP A 172 32.21 8.24 18.33
N SER A 173 33.43 8.76 18.43
CA SER A 173 34.06 9.10 19.71
C SER A 173 33.27 10.13 20.53
N LEU A 174 32.45 10.94 19.88
CA LEU A 174 31.57 11.93 20.51
C LEU A 174 30.23 11.34 20.96
N GLY A 175 29.95 10.07 20.65
CA GLY A 175 28.70 9.41 21.00
C GLY A 175 27.46 10.08 20.39
N ALA A 176 27.62 10.60 19.17
CA ALA A 176 26.56 11.34 18.48
C ALA A 176 25.28 10.48 18.34
N TRP A 177 24.16 11.12 18.59
CA TRP A 177 22.84 10.53 18.42
C TRP A 177 21.86 11.53 17.83
N PHE A 178 20.80 11.02 17.21
CA PHE A 178 19.63 11.82 16.87
C PHE A 178 18.35 10.99 17.01
N THR A 179 17.24 11.67 17.15
CA THR A 179 15.91 11.06 17.13
C THR A 179 15.05 11.77 16.10
N ASP A 180 14.55 11.01 15.15
CA ASP A 180 13.57 11.48 14.18
C ASP A 180 12.17 11.10 14.63
N VAL A 181 11.26 12.05 14.58
CA VAL A 181 9.82 11.81 14.69
C VAL A 181 9.19 12.22 13.38
N THR A 182 8.50 11.28 12.74
CA THR A 182 7.78 11.54 11.50
C THR A 182 6.29 11.29 11.69
N ALA A 183 5.47 12.12 11.07
CA ALA A 183 4.04 11.92 10.99
C ALA A 183 3.59 12.10 9.55
N GLY A 184 2.72 11.23 9.08
CA GLY A 184 2.23 11.26 7.71
C GLY A 184 0.78 10.88 7.59
N VAL A 185 0.15 11.36 6.53
CA VAL A 185 -1.17 10.93 6.10
C VAL A 185 -1.16 10.72 4.60
N THR A 186 -1.69 9.58 4.18
CA THR A 186 -1.98 9.29 2.77
C THR A 186 -3.49 9.18 2.60
N ILE A 187 -4.02 9.91 1.62
CA ILE A 187 -5.44 9.92 1.26
C ILE A 187 -5.54 9.45 -0.18
N ASP A 188 -6.13 8.27 -0.37
CA ASP A 188 -6.36 7.67 -1.69
C ASP A 188 -7.87 7.65 -1.97
N ARG A 189 -8.35 8.59 -2.79
CA ARG A 189 -9.78 8.71 -3.12
C ARG A 189 -10.01 9.02 -4.59
N GLY A 190 -10.73 8.12 -5.26
CA GLY A 190 -11.09 8.29 -6.67
C GLY A 190 -9.86 8.50 -7.55
N PRO A 191 -9.76 9.61 -8.32
CA PRO A 191 -8.61 9.88 -9.17
C PRO A 191 -7.43 10.51 -8.42
N VAL A 192 -7.53 10.77 -7.11
CA VAL A 192 -6.56 11.55 -6.34
C VAL A 192 -5.88 10.70 -5.29
N VAL A 193 -4.54 10.82 -5.22
CA VAL A 193 -3.73 10.40 -4.08
C VAL A 193 -3.02 11.64 -3.54
N LEU A 194 -3.23 11.93 -2.26
CA LEU A 194 -2.55 12.99 -1.54
C LEU A 194 -1.73 12.39 -0.40
N SER A 195 -0.45 12.74 -0.33
CA SER A 195 0.42 12.37 0.78
C SER A 195 0.98 13.63 1.43
N LEU A 196 0.79 13.75 2.72
CA LEU A 196 1.34 14.82 3.54
C LEU A 196 2.27 14.19 4.57
N SER A 197 3.43 14.79 4.80
CA SER A 197 4.37 14.34 5.82
C SER A 197 4.99 15.52 6.56
N SER A 198 5.31 15.28 7.82
CA SER A 198 6.13 16.16 8.64
C SER A 198 7.18 15.34 9.36
N ALA A 199 8.34 15.93 9.60
CA ALA A 199 9.43 15.32 10.33
C ALA A 199 10.08 16.34 11.25
N ALA A 200 10.49 15.90 12.42
CA ALA A 200 11.29 16.67 13.35
C ALA A 200 12.47 15.82 13.82
N ARG A 201 13.65 16.41 13.87
CA ARG A 201 14.88 15.78 14.36
C ARG A 201 15.39 16.54 15.57
N TRP A 202 15.70 15.78 16.62
CA TRP A 202 16.48 16.25 17.75
C TRP A 202 17.83 15.54 17.74
N SER A 203 18.91 16.30 17.83
CA SER A 203 20.26 15.75 17.74
C SER A 203 21.23 16.53 18.60
N THR A 204 22.17 15.85 19.21
CA THR A 204 23.31 16.47 19.89
C THR A 204 24.28 17.13 18.92
N PHE A 205 24.34 16.65 17.67
CA PHE A 205 25.28 17.12 16.65
C PHE A 205 24.65 18.09 15.65
N TYR A 206 23.43 17.81 15.18
CA TYR A 206 22.75 18.61 14.14
C TYR A 206 21.81 19.66 14.72
N GLY A 207 21.61 19.69 16.05
CA GLY A 207 20.58 20.51 16.68
C GLY A 207 19.16 20.05 16.38
N SER A 208 18.18 20.84 16.76
CA SER A 208 16.78 20.57 16.45
C SER A 208 16.40 21.16 15.10
N THR A 209 15.75 20.38 14.25
CA THR A 209 15.35 20.82 12.91
C THR A 209 14.07 20.12 12.48
N GLY A 210 13.33 20.72 11.56
CA GLY A 210 12.09 20.17 11.05
C GLY A 210 12.02 20.23 9.51
N ALA A 211 11.17 19.36 8.97
CA ALA A 211 10.87 19.29 7.55
C ALA A 211 9.40 18.92 7.35
N GLY A 212 8.86 19.19 6.17
CA GLY A 212 7.52 18.75 5.81
C GLY A 212 7.34 18.76 4.30
N SER A 213 6.48 17.90 3.80
CA SER A 213 6.21 17.80 2.36
C SER A 213 4.76 17.44 2.08
N ALA A 214 4.33 17.83 0.87
CA ALA A 214 3.05 17.48 0.29
C ALA A 214 3.27 16.95 -1.12
N PHE A 215 2.63 15.83 -1.45
CA PHE A 215 2.60 15.25 -2.80
C PHE A 215 1.16 14.98 -3.21
N LEU A 216 0.80 15.48 -4.36
CA LEU A 216 -0.49 15.24 -5.01
C LEU A 216 -0.24 14.48 -6.32
N GLN A 217 -0.93 13.36 -6.48
CA GLN A 217 -1.02 12.64 -7.74
C GLN A 217 -2.48 12.60 -8.18
N TRP A 218 -2.74 13.19 -9.34
CA TRP A 218 -4.07 13.24 -9.93
C TRP A 218 -4.10 12.42 -11.22
N PHE A 219 -4.88 11.35 -11.23
CA PHE A 219 -5.09 10.49 -12.38
C PHE A 219 -6.06 11.14 -13.35
N VAL A 220 -5.53 11.74 -14.39
CA VAL A 220 -6.30 12.35 -15.50
C VAL A 220 -6.83 11.31 -16.49
N ALA A 221 -6.19 10.12 -16.51
CA ALA A 221 -6.64 8.94 -17.23
C ALA A 221 -6.27 7.68 -16.40
N PRO A 222 -6.85 6.50 -16.69
CA PRO A 222 -6.59 5.28 -15.91
C PRO A 222 -5.10 4.92 -15.75
N ALA A 223 -4.27 5.22 -16.75
CA ALA A 223 -2.84 4.93 -16.76
C ALA A 223 -1.95 6.19 -16.78
N VAL A 224 -2.52 7.38 -16.60
CA VAL A 224 -1.75 8.64 -16.64
C VAL A 224 -2.13 9.52 -15.46
N SER A 225 -1.13 9.99 -14.72
CA SER A 225 -1.31 10.96 -13.63
C SER A 225 -0.44 12.20 -13.81
N VAL A 226 -0.92 13.31 -13.31
CA VAL A 226 -0.14 14.54 -13.06
C VAL A 226 0.32 14.50 -11.60
N GLU A 227 1.57 14.85 -11.37
CA GLU A 227 2.20 14.84 -10.05
C GLU A 227 2.69 16.23 -9.69
N VAL A 228 2.37 16.68 -8.47
CA VAL A 228 2.87 17.92 -7.89
C VAL A 228 3.39 17.62 -6.50
N GLY A 229 4.60 18.08 -6.21
CA GLY A 229 5.19 17.91 -4.90
C GLY A 229 5.94 19.17 -4.45
N ALA A 230 5.83 19.48 -3.18
CA ALA A 230 6.57 20.58 -2.58
C ALA A 230 6.89 20.26 -1.12
N GLY A 231 7.98 20.81 -0.62
CA GLY A 231 8.34 20.63 0.77
C GLY A 231 9.81 20.80 1.07
N SER A 232 10.21 20.19 2.16
CA SER A 232 11.62 20.10 2.56
C SER A 232 11.89 18.71 3.14
N TYR A 233 13.16 18.33 3.16
CA TYR A 233 13.64 17.13 3.83
C TYR A 233 14.78 17.48 4.80
N LEU A 234 14.91 16.64 5.82
CA LEU A 234 15.99 16.75 6.80
C LEU A 234 17.33 16.45 6.16
N ARG A 235 18.43 16.91 6.77
CA ARG A 235 19.77 16.47 6.39
C ARG A 235 19.85 14.95 6.46
N GLU A 236 20.45 14.33 5.46
CA GLU A 236 20.64 12.90 5.39
C GLU A 236 22.08 12.53 5.84
N PRO A 237 22.27 11.91 7.03
CA PRO A 237 23.60 11.73 7.64
C PRO A 237 24.41 10.61 7.00
N TYR A 238 23.76 9.64 6.36
CA TYR A 238 24.44 8.47 5.79
C TYR A 238 25.05 8.75 4.41
N GLN A 239 24.41 9.64 3.65
CA GLN A 239 24.82 10.02 2.31
C GLN A 239 25.38 11.45 2.24
N GLY A 240 25.35 12.19 3.34
CA GLY A 240 25.87 13.54 3.43
C GLY A 240 25.05 14.62 2.73
N PHE A 241 23.80 14.35 2.33
CA PHE A 241 22.95 15.36 1.71
C PHE A 241 22.53 16.44 2.73
N PRO A 242 22.68 17.73 2.38
CA PRO A 242 22.22 18.82 3.24
C PRO A 242 20.69 18.85 3.28
N ARG A 243 20.14 19.52 4.29
CA ARG A 243 18.72 19.89 4.30
C ARG A 243 18.40 20.71 3.05
N ALA A 244 17.26 20.44 2.42
CA ALA A 244 16.84 21.19 1.25
C ALA A 244 15.31 21.30 1.17
N GLY A 245 14.86 22.38 0.54
CA GLY A 245 13.50 22.53 0.05
C GLY A 245 13.41 22.14 -1.42
N PHE A 246 12.25 21.69 -1.86
CA PHE A 246 12.01 21.28 -3.23
C PHE A 246 10.61 21.64 -3.71
N PHE A 247 10.49 21.76 -5.02
CA PHE A 247 9.23 21.75 -5.75
C PHE A 247 9.38 20.87 -6.99
N VAL A 248 8.39 20.03 -7.29
CA VAL A 248 8.38 19.18 -8.47
C VAL A 248 7.02 19.19 -9.14
N LEU A 249 7.02 19.14 -10.45
CA LEU A 249 5.85 18.98 -11.31
C LEU A 249 6.17 17.94 -12.36
N GLY A 250 5.26 17.00 -12.60
CA GLY A 250 5.51 15.94 -13.56
C GLY A 250 4.25 15.24 -14.06
N VAL A 251 4.48 14.35 -15.01
CA VAL A 251 3.49 13.40 -15.52
C VAL A 251 4.04 11.99 -15.35
N ARG A 252 3.21 11.07 -14.90
CA ARG A 252 3.59 9.65 -14.75
C ARG A 252 2.67 8.77 -15.57
N ILE A 253 3.28 7.87 -16.33
CA ILE A 253 2.63 6.81 -17.09
C ILE A 253 2.72 5.53 -16.29
N HIS A 254 1.61 4.83 -16.10
CA HIS A 254 1.51 3.59 -15.33
C HIS A 254 1.32 2.41 -16.28
N GLY A 255 2.09 1.34 -16.08
CA GLY A 255 2.02 0.11 -16.90
C GLY A 255 0.73 -0.70 -16.69
N ALA A 256 0.00 -0.43 -15.60
CA ALA A 256 -1.33 -0.99 -15.37
C ALA A 256 -2.31 0.15 -15.07
N PRO A 257 -3.54 0.10 -15.61
CA PRO A 257 -4.58 1.06 -15.27
C PRO A 257 -4.83 1.05 -13.76
N ARG A 258 -4.97 2.24 -13.16
CA ARG A 258 -5.47 2.32 -11.81
C ARG A 258 -6.87 1.72 -11.78
N PRO A 259 -7.15 0.72 -10.95
CA PRO A 259 -8.51 0.25 -10.79
C PRO A 259 -9.34 1.45 -10.32
N VAL A 260 -10.20 1.97 -11.21
CA VAL A 260 -11.19 2.96 -10.82
C VAL A 260 -12.07 2.21 -9.82
N ARG A 261 -11.83 2.43 -8.55
CA ARG A 261 -12.82 2.12 -7.54
C ARG A 261 -14.02 3.01 -7.88
N ARG A 262 -14.92 2.49 -8.70
CA ARG A 262 -16.29 2.97 -8.63
C ARG A 262 -16.60 2.85 -7.14
N VAL A 263 -16.80 3.97 -6.48
CA VAL A 263 -17.57 4.01 -5.26
C VAL A 263 -18.95 3.54 -5.73
N LEU A 264 -19.07 2.22 -5.84
CA LEU A 264 -20.37 1.62 -5.76
C LEU A 264 -20.82 2.10 -4.37
N THR A 265 -21.74 3.01 -4.33
CA THR A 265 -22.62 3.20 -3.19
C THR A 265 -23.37 1.88 -3.05
N ASN A 266 -22.64 0.86 -2.68
CA ASN A 266 -23.22 -0.40 -2.28
C ASN A 266 -23.88 -0.10 -0.95
N HIS A 267 -25.15 0.21 -1.03
CA HIS A 267 -26.04 -0.08 0.08
C HIS A 267 -25.95 -1.60 0.26
N TRP A 268 -25.10 -2.02 1.19
CA TRP A 268 -25.01 -3.40 1.62
C TRP A 268 -26.34 -3.71 2.32
N ALA A 269 -27.30 -4.18 1.53
CA ALA A 269 -28.59 -4.60 2.03
C ALA A 269 -28.70 -6.12 1.92
N PRO A 270 -29.38 -6.78 2.84
CA PRO A 270 -29.76 -8.18 2.65
C PRO A 270 -30.48 -8.35 1.32
N LEU A 271 -30.19 -9.43 0.60
CA LEU A 271 -30.95 -9.80 -0.58
C LEU A 271 -32.40 -10.10 -0.16
N VAL A 272 -33.35 -9.38 -0.72
CA VAL A 272 -34.77 -9.65 -0.50
C VAL A 272 -35.30 -10.28 -1.78
N PRO A 273 -35.72 -11.57 -1.74
CA PRO A 273 -36.30 -12.23 -2.91
C PRO A 273 -37.63 -11.64 -3.29
N GLU A 274 -37.98 -11.72 -4.57
CA GLU A 274 -39.27 -11.31 -5.07
C GLU A 274 -40.31 -12.44 -4.84
N ALA A 275 -41.45 -12.13 -4.21
CA ALA A 275 -42.52 -13.09 -4.05
C ALA A 275 -43.31 -13.26 -5.38
N ARG A 276 -43.42 -14.49 -5.88
CA ARG A 276 -44.21 -14.85 -7.05
C ARG A 276 -45.14 -16.03 -6.68
N GLY A 277 -46.37 -15.73 -6.28
CA GLY A 277 -47.28 -16.72 -5.71
C GLY A 277 -46.71 -17.31 -4.41
N ASP A 278 -46.66 -18.63 -4.31
CA ASP A 278 -46.11 -19.36 -3.17
C ASP A 278 -44.57 -19.54 -3.23
N SER A 279 -43.92 -18.92 -4.19
CA SER A 279 -42.47 -19.08 -4.42
C SER A 279 -41.74 -17.75 -4.31
N LEU A 280 -40.52 -17.82 -3.85
CA LEU A 280 -39.58 -16.70 -3.78
C LEU A 280 -38.60 -16.78 -4.96
N VAL A 281 -38.43 -15.71 -5.71
CA VAL A 281 -37.55 -15.64 -6.86
C VAL A 281 -36.35 -14.77 -6.54
N VAL A 282 -35.16 -15.30 -6.83
CA VAL A 282 -33.90 -14.57 -6.77
C VAL A 282 -33.32 -14.44 -8.17
N GLN A 283 -32.76 -13.28 -8.48
CA GLN A 283 -32.14 -13.01 -9.78
C GLN A 283 -30.76 -12.41 -9.62
N PHE A 284 -29.82 -12.89 -10.44
CA PHE A 284 -28.42 -12.42 -10.42
C PHE A 284 -27.93 -12.16 -11.83
N ARG A 285 -27.07 -11.14 -12.02
CA ARG A 285 -26.42 -10.86 -13.28
C ARG A 285 -24.98 -11.28 -13.25
N PHE A 286 -24.60 -12.17 -14.17
CA PHE A 286 -23.23 -12.62 -14.37
C PHE A 286 -22.90 -12.61 -15.86
N PRO A 287 -22.14 -11.63 -16.35
CA PRO A 287 -21.74 -11.60 -17.75
C PRO A 287 -20.70 -12.70 -18.02
N SER A 288 -20.83 -13.34 -19.18
CA SER A 288 -19.84 -14.29 -19.72
C SER A 288 -19.59 -15.54 -18.89
N VAL A 289 -20.56 -16.00 -18.06
CA VAL A 289 -20.48 -17.26 -17.32
C VAL A 289 -21.36 -18.35 -17.95
N ARG A 290 -20.98 -19.61 -17.79
CA ARG A 290 -21.65 -20.77 -18.38
C ARG A 290 -22.68 -21.40 -17.45
N ALA A 291 -22.44 -21.31 -16.14
CA ALA A 291 -23.31 -21.90 -15.13
C ALA A 291 -23.24 -21.10 -13.82
N VAL A 292 -24.39 -20.95 -13.17
CA VAL A 292 -24.48 -20.38 -11.82
C VAL A 292 -25.37 -21.29 -10.98
N ALA A 293 -24.93 -21.60 -9.77
CA ALA A 293 -25.71 -22.35 -8.79
C ALA A 293 -25.73 -21.59 -7.46
N ILE A 294 -26.80 -21.77 -6.66
CA ILE A 294 -26.93 -21.19 -5.34
C ILE A 294 -26.85 -22.29 -4.28
N ALA A 295 -26.18 -22.00 -3.17
CA ALA A 295 -26.17 -22.82 -1.97
C ALA A 295 -26.33 -21.96 -0.74
N GLY A 296 -26.96 -22.47 0.30
CA GLY A 296 -27.18 -21.75 1.53
C GLY A 296 -27.50 -22.67 2.71
N ASP A 297 -27.67 -22.07 3.89
CA ASP A 297 -27.96 -22.78 5.13
C ASP A 297 -29.31 -23.54 5.11
N TRP A 298 -30.26 -23.13 4.27
CA TRP A 298 -31.55 -23.80 4.10
C TRP A 298 -31.47 -25.16 3.39
N ASN A 299 -30.40 -25.45 2.67
CA ASN A 299 -30.23 -26.69 1.92
C ASN A 299 -28.92 -27.41 2.25
N SER A 300 -28.38 -27.17 3.46
CA SER A 300 -27.11 -27.74 3.92
C SER A 300 -25.96 -27.48 2.96
N TRP A 301 -25.93 -26.31 2.35
CA TRP A 301 -24.91 -25.85 1.40
C TRP A 301 -24.77 -26.73 0.14
N GLN A 302 -25.82 -27.46 -0.21
CA GLN A 302 -25.85 -28.21 -1.47
C GLN A 302 -26.15 -27.24 -2.62
N THR A 303 -25.39 -27.32 -3.69
CA THR A 303 -25.54 -26.44 -4.86
C THR A 303 -26.81 -26.76 -5.62
N ARG A 304 -27.63 -25.73 -5.90
CA ARG A 304 -28.82 -25.82 -6.75
C ARG A 304 -28.61 -24.93 -7.98
N PRO A 305 -28.65 -25.49 -9.21
CA PRO A 305 -28.47 -24.71 -10.44
C PRO A 305 -29.54 -23.62 -10.59
N LEU A 306 -29.11 -22.44 -11.03
CA LEU A 306 -29.99 -21.36 -11.47
C LEU A 306 -30.29 -21.50 -12.96
N ARG A 307 -31.46 -21.04 -13.37
CA ARG A 307 -31.89 -21.05 -14.75
C ARG A 307 -31.41 -19.77 -15.47
N PHE A 308 -30.77 -19.90 -16.61
CA PHE A 308 -30.45 -18.77 -17.48
C PHE A 308 -31.74 -18.25 -18.14
N VAL A 309 -32.02 -16.95 -18.00
CA VAL A 309 -33.22 -16.31 -18.57
C VAL A 309 -32.92 -15.30 -19.67
N GLY A 310 -31.64 -15.14 -20.04
CA GLY A 310 -31.17 -14.22 -21.11
C GLY A 310 -30.59 -12.91 -20.56
N GLY A 311 -29.79 -12.22 -21.35
CA GLY A 311 -29.18 -10.93 -20.97
C GLY A 311 -28.29 -11.01 -19.73
N ASP A 312 -27.51 -12.08 -19.61
CA ASP A 312 -26.65 -12.37 -18.45
C ASP A 312 -27.40 -12.59 -17.11
N LEU A 313 -28.71 -12.80 -17.18
CA LEU A 313 -29.57 -12.96 -16.00
C LEU A 313 -29.78 -14.44 -15.67
N TRP A 314 -29.57 -14.77 -14.41
CA TRP A 314 -29.77 -16.09 -13.81
C TRP A 314 -30.85 -16.01 -12.74
N GLU A 315 -31.81 -16.94 -12.78
CA GLU A 315 -32.97 -16.97 -11.91
C GLU A 315 -33.06 -18.27 -11.14
N GLY A 316 -33.36 -18.17 -9.85
CA GLY A 316 -33.64 -19.30 -8.98
C GLY A 316 -34.96 -19.13 -8.22
N THR A 317 -35.68 -20.25 -8.04
CA THR A 317 -36.87 -20.29 -7.22
C THR A 317 -36.58 -20.98 -5.90
N LEU A 318 -36.92 -20.33 -4.80
CA LEU A 318 -36.66 -20.80 -3.43
C LEU A 318 -38.00 -20.97 -2.70
N ALA A 319 -38.11 -22.02 -1.92
CA ALA A 319 -39.23 -22.23 -1.01
C ALA A 319 -38.70 -22.06 0.43
N LEU A 320 -38.75 -20.84 0.95
CA LEU A 320 -38.18 -20.48 2.25
C LEU A 320 -39.29 -19.85 3.13
N ALA A 321 -39.27 -20.17 4.40
CA ALA A 321 -40.10 -19.49 5.39
C ALA A 321 -39.53 -18.08 5.69
N ARG A 322 -40.29 -17.25 6.41
CA ARG A 322 -39.80 -15.95 6.88
C ARG A 322 -38.57 -16.15 7.77
N GLY A 323 -37.48 -15.40 7.50
CA GLY A 323 -36.26 -15.54 8.25
C GLY A 323 -35.04 -14.88 7.58
N VAL A 324 -33.91 -15.04 8.23
CA VAL A 324 -32.60 -14.62 7.71
C VAL A 324 -31.83 -15.88 7.34
N TYR A 325 -31.31 -15.88 6.13
CA TYR A 325 -30.56 -17.00 5.56
C TYR A 325 -29.20 -16.53 5.05
N HIS A 326 -28.23 -17.45 4.98
CA HIS A 326 -26.91 -17.21 4.46
C HIS A 326 -26.70 -18.01 3.18
N PHE A 327 -26.05 -17.41 2.19
CA PHE A 327 -25.86 -18.05 0.89
C PHE A 327 -24.59 -17.63 0.19
N ASN A 328 -24.16 -18.45 -0.76
CA ASN A 328 -23.17 -18.12 -1.76
C ASN A 328 -23.62 -18.64 -3.13
N LEU A 329 -23.05 -18.07 -4.18
CA LEU A 329 -23.20 -18.57 -5.54
C LEU A 329 -21.95 -19.29 -5.97
N LEU A 330 -22.10 -20.42 -6.63
CA LEU A 330 -21.02 -21.14 -7.31
C LEU A 330 -21.09 -20.82 -8.80
N VAL A 331 -20.08 -20.14 -9.30
CA VAL A 331 -19.97 -19.73 -10.71
C VAL A 331 -19.05 -20.70 -11.43
N ASP A 332 -19.48 -21.17 -12.60
CA ASP A 332 -18.78 -22.12 -13.48
C ASP A 332 -18.24 -23.38 -12.76
N GLY A 333 -18.89 -23.75 -11.63
CA GLY A 333 -18.50 -24.90 -10.82
C GLY A 333 -17.17 -24.76 -10.08
N ARG A 334 -16.63 -23.54 -9.97
CA ARG A 334 -15.31 -23.30 -9.39
C ARG A 334 -15.28 -22.17 -8.35
N ASP A 335 -15.90 -21.02 -8.65
CA ASP A 335 -15.73 -19.81 -7.86
C ASP A 335 -16.95 -19.57 -6.95
N TRP A 336 -16.70 -19.62 -5.65
CA TRP A 336 -17.69 -19.24 -4.66
C TRP A 336 -17.71 -17.72 -4.48
N VAL A 337 -18.83 -17.08 -4.78
CA VAL A 337 -18.95 -15.62 -4.76
C VAL A 337 -20.22 -15.17 -4.03
N VAL A 338 -20.15 -14.02 -3.37
CA VAL A 338 -21.31 -13.26 -2.94
C VAL A 338 -21.62 -12.19 -4.00
N PRO A 339 -22.88 -12.06 -4.45
CA PRO A 339 -23.24 -11.04 -5.42
C PRO A 339 -22.91 -9.62 -4.91
N ASN A 340 -22.48 -8.75 -5.83
CA ASN A 340 -22.21 -7.36 -5.50
C ASN A 340 -23.47 -6.66 -4.95
N GLY A 341 -23.30 -5.90 -3.87
CA GLY A 341 -24.40 -5.15 -3.22
C GLY A 341 -25.19 -5.93 -2.18
N VAL A 342 -24.93 -7.22 -2.00
CA VAL A 342 -25.53 -8.03 -0.94
C VAL A 342 -24.73 -7.85 0.35
N ALA A 343 -25.43 -7.67 1.49
CA ALA A 343 -24.81 -7.66 2.80
C ALA A 343 -24.12 -8.99 3.08
N THR A 344 -22.94 -8.94 3.69
CA THR A 344 -22.12 -10.13 3.98
C THR A 344 -21.77 -10.23 5.45
N ILE A 345 -21.65 -11.48 5.92
CA ILE A 345 -21.08 -11.81 7.23
C ILE A 345 -19.92 -12.82 7.06
N PRO A 346 -18.97 -12.89 8.01
CA PRO A 346 -17.95 -13.93 8.02
C PRO A 346 -18.58 -15.32 8.20
N ASP A 347 -18.09 -16.31 7.44
CA ASP A 347 -18.52 -17.71 7.53
C ASP A 347 -17.85 -18.50 8.67
N GLY A 348 -16.96 -17.86 9.42
CA GLY A 348 -16.16 -18.51 10.49
C GLY A 348 -14.96 -19.31 9.97
N LEU A 349 -14.82 -19.53 8.68
CA LEU A 349 -13.75 -20.31 8.04
C LEU A 349 -12.75 -19.43 7.27
N GLY A 350 -12.91 -18.11 7.34
CA GLY A 350 -12.07 -17.10 6.66
C GLY A 350 -12.67 -16.59 5.36
N GLY A 351 -13.85 -17.04 4.97
CA GLY A 351 -14.66 -16.55 3.86
C GLY A 351 -15.79 -15.61 4.29
N MET A 352 -16.61 -15.23 3.31
CA MET A 352 -17.80 -14.39 3.50
C MET A 352 -19.03 -15.07 2.88
N VAL A 353 -20.16 -14.95 3.53
CA VAL A 353 -21.45 -15.41 3.01
C VAL A 353 -22.42 -14.23 2.88
N GLY A 354 -23.25 -14.27 1.85
CA GLY A 354 -24.29 -13.29 1.61
C GLY A 354 -25.49 -13.48 2.56
N VAL A 355 -26.16 -12.39 2.92
CA VAL A 355 -27.36 -12.40 3.74
C VAL A 355 -28.60 -12.27 2.86
N LEU A 356 -29.54 -13.20 2.99
CA LEU A 356 -30.84 -13.23 2.33
C LEU A 356 -31.93 -13.07 3.40
N LEU A 357 -32.83 -12.11 3.22
CA LEU A 357 -33.94 -11.80 4.13
C LEU A 357 -35.26 -12.10 3.48
N VAL A 358 -36.01 -13.06 4.04
CA VAL A 358 -37.39 -13.37 3.66
C VAL A 358 -38.33 -12.67 4.66
N ARG A 359 -39.20 -11.78 4.17
CA ARG A 359 -40.12 -10.97 4.97
C ARG A 359 -41.50 -11.58 5.05
#